data_571ac91ac7fa313ac3427f25c47fdf8a
#
_entry.id   571ac91ac7fa313ac3427f25c47fdf8a
#
_cell.length_a   1.000
_cell.length_b   1.000
_cell.length_c   1.000
_cell.angle_alpha   90.00
_cell.angle_beta   90.00
_cell.angle_gamma   90.00
#
_symmetry.space_group_name_H-M   'P 1'
#
loop_
_entity.id
_entity.type
_entity.pdbx_description
1 polymer ?
#
loop_
_entity_poly.entity_id
_entity_poly.type
_entity_poly.pdbx_seq_one_letter_code
_entity_poly.pdbx_strand_id
1 'polypeptide(L)'
;MVGEESEADLLTSLSQSFHKGVESNEKGLLMEILPNALIECLAAFRPLLRHEVFLTFTYLMTGLLAGEAKAGVVRASVFAPADYQPARTSDFFTTHRVSPQRLMAALVGLVLRLVYAEKLPGHLFWIGDSTLTEKPYAAQISGVRWFHRAKRVAGRGKSLKGHCFACAALLYEYTGDNGQVQWASALVGALLYVKGRSLPLLLGELAGQLRLPLGLRHVWVVDRGLLARTLMRAVAALGQFALGRVRANQIVYFAPRRQPKKGRKKTYGAKCRVDRLLKEYAQRLRLTAGQLQVHGQARTVKIYDAEILLRGVWAGRAGAARVVIVVVPSLPKLKPWYLLTTDLTLTPTRVMQVYAGRQQIEVNFDEVKELGLGHYQGRSGTGVRRWAVLLCLAQALLKLAATGHLKVGLPSLNWSWYKKENTVGQIRRRLVEHCHPRISRTLPSPATTQESAITNVQPTFSSP
;
A
#
# COMPACT_ATOMS: atom_id res chain seq x y z
N MET A 1 -35.61 -3.59 -2.74
CA MET A 1 -35.27 -2.39 -3.52
C MET A 1 -34.33 -1.58 -2.62
N VAL A 2 -33.06 -1.74 -2.78
CA VAL A 2 -32.03 -0.89 -2.16
C VAL A 2 -31.73 0.18 -3.21
N GLY A 3 -32.00 1.45 -2.87
CA GLY A 3 -31.81 2.57 -3.80
C GLY A 3 -30.39 2.59 -4.33
N GLU A 4 -30.26 2.71 -5.64
CA GLU A 4 -29.02 3.02 -6.33
C GLU A 4 -28.65 4.47 -5.97
N GLU A 5 -27.77 4.64 -4.98
CA GLU A 5 -27.05 5.91 -4.84
C GLU A 5 -26.23 6.14 -6.09
N SER A 6 -26.45 7.25 -6.78
CA SER A 6 -25.73 7.59 -8.01
C SER A 6 -24.24 7.85 -7.71
N GLU A 7 -23.40 7.60 -8.70
CA GLU A 7 -21.94 7.84 -8.62
C GLU A 7 -21.62 9.30 -8.22
N ALA A 8 -22.48 10.24 -8.60
CA ALA A 8 -22.43 11.65 -8.21
C ALA A 8 -22.75 11.85 -6.72
N ASP A 9 -23.66 11.07 -6.14
CA ASP A 9 -24.05 11.17 -4.73
C ASP A 9 -22.92 10.68 -3.81
N LEU A 10 -22.17 9.66 -4.23
CA LEU A 10 -20.99 9.15 -3.50
C LEU A 10 -19.86 10.19 -3.47
N LEU A 11 -19.55 10.82 -4.60
CA LEU A 11 -18.56 11.89 -4.69
C LEU A 11 -19.03 13.15 -3.96
N THR A 12 -20.33 13.47 -4.01
CA THR A 12 -20.95 14.61 -3.34
C THR A 12 -21.03 14.40 -1.84
N SER A 13 -21.37 13.22 -1.35
CA SER A 13 -21.40 12.90 0.09
C SER A 13 -19.99 12.92 0.69
N LEU A 14 -18.99 12.44 -0.05
CA LEU A 14 -17.57 12.54 0.32
C LEU A 14 -17.09 14.01 0.29
N SER A 15 -17.61 14.85 -0.61
CA SER A 15 -17.28 16.27 -0.72
C SER A 15 -17.95 17.11 0.38
N GLN A 16 -19.21 16.87 0.67
CA GLN A 16 -19.97 17.65 1.68
C GLN A 16 -19.50 17.41 3.12
N SER A 17 -18.99 16.22 3.45
CA SER A 17 -18.40 15.96 4.77
C SER A 17 -17.09 16.71 4.99
N PHE A 18 -16.47 17.26 3.94
CA PHE A 18 -15.19 17.97 4.00
C PHE A 18 -15.29 19.45 4.37
N HIS A 19 -16.35 20.15 3.96
CA HIS A 19 -16.47 21.60 4.18
C HIS A 19 -16.92 21.99 5.58
N LYS A 20 -17.39 21.06 6.42
CA LYS A 20 -17.98 21.37 7.74
C LYS A 20 -17.05 21.26 8.94
N GLY A 21 -15.73 21.07 8.80
CA GLY A 21 -15.03 20.47 9.93
C GLY A 21 -13.74 21.05 10.46
N VAL A 22 -13.39 22.33 10.31
CA VAL A 22 -12.23 22.89 11.04
C VAL A 22 -12.60 24.24 11.68
N GLU A 23 -12.79 24.23 12.99
CA GLU A 23 -12.97 25.45 13.76
C GLU A 23 -11.70 26.32 13.75
N SER A 24 -11.87 27.65 13.77
CA SER A 24 -10.82 28.64 13.50
C SER A 24 -9.59 28.55 14.43
N ASN A 25 -9.73 28.05 15.64
CA ASN A 25 -8.62 27.96 16.62
C ASN A 25 -7.69 26.74 16.37
N GLU A 26 -8.18 25.65 15.78
CA GLU A 26 -7.34 24.48 15.44
C GLU A 26 -6.44 24.75 14.23
N LYS A 27 -6.86 25.65 13.34
CA LYS A 27 -6.10 26.08 12.18
C LYS A 27 -4.81 26.79 12.54
N GLY A 28 -4.77 27.55 13.65
CA GLY A 28 -3.67 28.45 13.97
C GLY A 28 -2.30 27.79 14.02
N LEU A 29 -2.12 26.74 14.81
CA LEU A 29 -0.79 26.13 15.02
C LEU A 29 -0.33 25.24 13.86
N LEU A 30 -1.25 24.46 13.28
CA LEU A 30 -0.92 23.55 12.16
C LEU A 30 -0.77 24.29 10.84
N MET A 31 -1.54 25.36 10.62
CA MET A 31 -1.44 26.21 9.43
C MET A 31 -0.09 26.92 9.32
N GLU A 32 0.63 27.07 10.41
CA GLU A 32 1.97 27.65 10.38
C GLU A 32 3.06 26.65 10.00
N ILE A 33 2.83 25.34 10.14
CA ILE A 33 3.85 24.30 9.96
C ILE A 33 3.70 23.58 8.62
N LEU A 34 2.53 22.97 8.36
CA LEU A 34 2.30 22.17 7.15
C LEU A 34 1.64 23.00 6.03
N PRO A 35 1.90 22.66 4.75
CA PRO A 35 1.13 23.19 3.62
C PRO A 35 -0.38 22.90 3.77
N ASN A 36 -1.22 23.88 3.39
CA ASN A 36 -2.69 23.80 3.53
C ASN A 36 -3.28 22.51 2.94
N ALA A 37 -2.82 22.10 1.78
CA ALA A 37 -3.31 20.87 1.13
C ALA A 37 -3.11 19.61 1.99
N LEU A 38 -2.02 19.53 2.78
CA LEU A 38 -1.80 18.43 3.72
C LEU A 38 -2.71 18.57 4.95
N ILE A 39 -2.92 19.77 5.45
CA ILE A 39 -3.84 20.05 6.57
C ILE A 39 -5.26 19.60 6.19
N GLU A 40 -5.73 19.96 5.00
CA GLU A 40 -7.04 19.54 4.47
C GLU A 40 -7.15 18.02 4.37
N CYS A 41 -6.09 17.33 3.90
CA CYS A 41 -6.05 15.87 3.88
C CYS A 41 -6.15 15.26 5.28
N LEU A 42 -5.49 15.82 6.28
CA LEU A 42 -5.57 15.36 7.66
C LEU A 42 -6.93 15.66 8.29
N ALA A 43 -7.56 16.78 7.95
CA ALA A 43 -8.90 17.16 8.40
C ALA A 43 -9.97 16.14 8.02
N ALA A 44 -9.78 15.37 6.93
CA ALA A 44 -10.67 14.27 6.56
C ALA A 44 -10.83 13.19 7.63
N PHE A 45 -9.90 13.09 8.55
CA PHE A 45 -9.92 12.11 9.65
C PHE A 45 -10.59 12.67 10.93
N ARG A 46 -10.89 13.98 10.97
CA ARG A 46 -11.52 14.65 12.12
C ARG A 46 -12.81 13.97 12.59
N PRO A 47 -13.76 13.58 11.70
CA PRO A 47 -15.00 12.94 12.11
C PRO A 47 -14.83 11.57 12.77
N LEU A 48 -13.65 10.95 12.62
CA LEU A 48 -13.35 9.62 13.17
C LEU A 48 -12.77 9.65 14.57
N LEU A 49 -12.31 10.83 15.03
CA LEU A 49 -11.50 11.01 16.21
C LEU A 49 -12.13 12.08 17.12
N ARG A 50 -12.05 11.88 18.44
CA ARG A 50 -12.36 12.94 19.39
C ARG A 50 -11.33 14.07 19.27
N HIS A 51 -11.68 15.27 19.68
CA HIS A 51 -10.83 16.47 19.55
C HIS A 51 -9.38 16.24 20.01
N GLU A 52 -9.15 15.84 21.24
CA GLU A 52 -7.83 15.61 21.82
C GLU A 52 -7.03 14.50 21.08
N VAL A 53 -7.75 13.47 20.61
CA VAL A 53 -7.14 12.37 19.85
C VAL A 53 -6.78 12.82 18.45
N PHE A 54 -7.59 13.72 17.86
CA PHE A 54 -7.30 14.32 16.56
C PHE A 54 -6.08 15.23 16.61
N LEU A 55 -5.91 16.04 17.66
CA LEU A 55 -4.70 16.83 17.86
C LEU A 55 -3.45 15.94 17.95
N THR A 56 -3.50 14.88 18.77
CA THR A 56 -2.41 13.90 18.84
C THR A 56 -2.11 13.27 17.49
N PHE A 57 -3.16 12.89 16.74
CA PHE A 57 -3.04 12.35 15.39
C PHE A 57 -2.33 13.32 14.44
N THR A 58 -2.69 14.60 14.46
CA THR A 58 -2.10 15.62 13.58
C THR A 58 -0.63 15.87 13.92
N TYR A 59 -0.26 15.93 15.20
CA TYR A 59 1.15 16.06 15.61
C TYR A 59 1.99 14.85 15.15
N LEU A 60 1.48 13.63 15.34
CA LEU A 60 2.13 12.41 14.86
C LEU A 60 2.30 12.43 13.33
N MET A 61 1.26 12.82 12.60
CA MET A 61 1.31 12.91 11.14
C MET A 61 2.29 13.99 10.66
N THR A 62 2.33 15.16 11.31
CA THR A 62 3.31 16.21 11.01
C THR A 62 4.74 15.67 11.18
N GLY A 63 5.01 14.97 12.28
CA GLY A 63 6.32 14.36 12.53
C GLY A 63 6.68 13.27 11.53
N LEU A 64 5.71 12.50 11.03
CA LEU A 64 5.95 11.49 9.99
C LEU A 64 6.22 12.11 8.62
N LEU A 65 5.54 13.21 8.29
CA LEU A 65 5.66 13.90 7.01
C LEU A 65 6.90 14.80 6.94
N ALA A 66 7.13 15.62 7.99
CA ALA A 66 8.16 16.67 8.04
C ALA A 66 9.30 16.38 9.02
N GLY A 67 9.32 15.23 9.69
CA GLY A 67 10.37 14.83 10.62
C GLY A 67 11.53 14.08 9.96
N GLU A 68 12.53 13.75 10.76
CA GLU A 68 13.68 12.95 10.32
C GLU A 68 13.28 11.53 9.84
N ALA A 69 14.13 10.97 8.97
CA ALA A 69 13.97 9.57 8.53
C ALA A 69 14.04 8.60 9.73
N LYS A 70 13.30 7.50 9.63
CA LYS A 70 13.25 6.44 10.65
C LYS A 70 12.75 6.93 12.02
N ALA A 71 11.87 7.92 12.03
CA ALA A 71 11.26 8.40 13.25
C ALA A 71 10.52 7.26 13.98
N GLY A 72 10.78 7.10 15.27
CA GLY A 72 9.92 6.34 16.17
C GLY A 72 8.77 7.23 16.66
N VAL A 73 7.85 6.63 17.41
CA VAL A 73 6.67 7.35 17.94
C VAL A 73 7.06 8.62 18.69
N VAL A 74 8.09 8.58 19.52
CA VAL A 74 8.57 9.74 20.30
C VAL A 74 9.10 10.85 19.40
N ARG A 75 9.86 10.52 18.35
CA ARG A 75 10.36 11.52 17.39
C ARG A 75 9.25 12.08 16.50
N ALA A 76 8.20 11.30 16.22
CA ALA A 76 7.06 11.81 15.48
C ALA A 76 6.26 12.86 16.26
N SER A 77 6.29 12.85 17.61
CA SER A 77 5.62 13.86 18.45
C SER A 77 6.44 15.11 18.71
N VAL A 78 7.63 15.24 18.13
CA VAL A 78 8.54 16.40 18.32
C VAL A 78 7.93 17.75 17.90
N PHE A 79 6.92 17.71 17.02
CA PHE A 79 6.20 18.89 16.56
C PHE A 79 4.99 19.26 17.45
N ALA A 80 4.79 18.55 18.54
CA ALA A 80 3.76 18.91 19.51
C ALA A 80 4.19 20.17 20.30
N PRO A 81 3.23 21.01 20.76
CA PRO A 81 3.51 22.18 21.57
C PRO A 81 4.27 21.82 22.85
N ALA A 82 4.92 22.83 23.47
CA ALA A 82 5.73 22.61 24.68
C ALA A 82 4.92 22.09 25.87
N ASP A 83 3.64 22.42 25.95
CA ASP A 83 2.68 21.94 26.96
C ASP A 83 2.09 20.56 26.65
N TYR A 84 2.46 19.97 25.51
CA TYR A 84 1.97 18.67 25.12
C TYR A 84 2.55 17.55 25.99
N GLN A 85 1.67 16.80 26.60
CA GLN A 85 2.05 15.68 27.46
C GLN A 85 2.43 14.43 26.61
N PRO A 86 3.65 13.89 26.70
CA PRO A 86 4.07 12.69 25.98
C PRO A 86 3.19 11.46 26.23
N ALA A 87 2.53 11.38 27.38
CA ALA A 87 1.54 10.36 27.71
C ALA A 87 0.41 10.26 26.68
N ARG A 88 -0.07 11.40 26.14
CA ARG A 88 -1.12 11.45 25.11
C ARG A 88 -0.74 10.67 23.85
N THR A 89 0.54 10.71 23.47
CA THR A 89 1.07 9.89 22.36
C THR A 89 0.99 8.40 22.67
N SER A 90 1.36 7.99 23.89
CA SER A 90 1.22 6.59 24.33
C SER A 90 -0.25 6.16 24.32
N ASP A 91 -1.14 7.01 24.84
CA ASP A 91 -2.57 6.72 24.91
C ASP A 91 -3.22 6.59 23.53
N PHE A 92 -2.76 7.37 22.55
CA PHE A 92 -3.20 7.18 21.15
C PHE A 92 -2.98 5.75 20.67
N PHE A 93 -1.88 5.11 21.04
CA PHE A 93 -1.56 3.74 20.61
C PHE A 93 -2.15 2.66 21.51
N THR A 94 -2.48 2.95 22.77
CA THR A 94 -2.86 1.93 23.75
C THR A 94 -4.31 2.07 24.21
N THR A 95 -4.71 3.25 24.68
CA THR A 95 -5.92 3.48 25.45
C THR A 95 -7.08 3.99 24.62
N HIS A 96 -6.85 4.98 23.73
CA HIS A 96 -7.91 5.59 22.96
C HIS A 96 -8.59 4.62 21.99
N ARG A 97 -9.90 4.82 21.76
CA ARG A 97 -10.71 3.99 20.84
C ARG A 97 -10.53 4.43 19.37
N VAL A 98 -9.29 4.33 18.87
CA VAL A 98 -8.96 4.60 17.47
C VAL A 98 -9.02 3.28 16.69
N SER A 99 -9.95 3.18 15.76
CA SER A 99 -10.12 1.99 14.91
C SER A 99 -9.19 2.05 13.68
N PRO A 100 -8.21 1.15 13.55
CA PRO A 100 -7.39 1.06 12.34
C PRO A 100 -8.23 0.85 11.07
N GLN A 101 -9.33 0.08 11.16
CA GLN A 101 -10.22 -0.19 10.04
C GLN A 101 -10.93 1.07 9.54
N ARG A 102 -11.42 1.92 10.48
CA ARG A 102 -12.05 3.20 10.11
C ARG A 102 -11.05 4.17 9.50
N LEU A 103 -9.81 4.20 10.01
CA LEU A 103 -8.73 5.00 9.42
C LEU A 103 -8.38 4.52 8.01
N MET A 104 -8.28 3.19 7.78
CA MET A 104 -8.02 2.64 6.44
C MET A 104 -9.16 2.97 5.46
N ALA A 105 -10.42 2.84 5.89
CA ALA A 105 -11.56 3.18 5.04
C ALA A 105 -11.56 4.67 4.63
N ALA A 106 -11.26 5.58 5.56
CA ALA A 106 -11.10 7.00 5.26
C ALA A 106 -9.91 7.27 4.33
N LEU A 107 -8.80 6.56 4.52
CA LEU A 107 -7.63 6.66 3.64
C LEU A 107 -7.95 6.22 2.21
N VAL A 108 -8.70 5.12 2.04
CA VAL A 108 -9.20 4.70 0.71
C VAL A 108 -10.00 5.82 0.05
N GLY A 109 -10.98 6.39 0.76
CA GLY A 109 -11.80 7.49 0.23
C GLY A 109 -10.98 8.72 -0.13
N LEU A 110 -10.01 9.10 0.71
CA LEU A 110 -9.09 10.20 0.44
C LEU A 110 -8.24 9.97 -0.82
N VAL A 111 -7.60 8.79 -0.92
CA VAL A 111 -6.72 8.45 -2.05
C VAL A 111 -7.52 8.39 -3.35
N LEU A 112 -8.70 7.75 -3.35
CA LEU A 112 -9.55 7.68 -4.55
C LEU A 112 -9.98 9.05 -5.03
N ARG A 113 -10.36 9.96 -4.12
CA ARG A 113 -10.75 11.33 -4.47
C ARG A 113 -9.58 12.12 -5.04
N LEU A 114 -8.36 12.00 -4.48
CA LEU A 114 -7.20 12.74 -4.96
C LEU A 114 -6.70 12.20 -6.30
N VAL A 115 -6.74 10.88 -6.51
CA VAL A 115 -6.29 10.26 -7.77
C VAL A 115 -7.32 10.43 -8.89
N TYR A 116 -8.61 10.34 -8.57
CA TYR A 116 -9.70 10.35 -9.54
C TYR A 116 -10.68 11.49 -9.27
N ALA A 117 -10.15 12.73 -9.20
CA ALA A 117 -10.90 13.92 -8.82
C ALA A 117 -12.16 14.15 -9.64
N GLU A 118 -12.15 13.81 -10.94
CA GLU A 118 -13.25 14.09 -11.87
C GLU A 118 -14.15 12.87 -12.08
N LYS A 119 -13.57 11.68 -12.22
CA LYS A 119 -14.32 10.45 -12.56
C LYS A 119 -13.58 9.19 -12.14
N LEU A 120 -14.29 8.31 -11.44
CA LEU A 120 -13.77 6.98 -11.12
C LEU A 120 -13.69 6.11 -12.39
N PRO A 121 -12.61 5.32 -12.56
CA PRO A 121 -12.46 4.43 -13.71
C PRO A 121 -13.35 3.19 -13.53
N GLY A 122 -13.74 2.53 -14.63
CA GLY A 122 -14.52 1.28 -14.55
C GLY A 122 -13.82 0.13 -13.82
N HIS A 123 -12.48 0.19 -13.69
CA HIS A 123 -11.67 -0.78 -12.94
C HIS A 123 -10.77 -0.06 -11.96
N LEU A 124 -10.75 -0.54 -10.72
CA LEU A 124 -9.77 -0.14 -9.70
C LEU A 124 -8.83 -1.33 -9.40
N PHE A 125 -7.53 -1.07 -9.46
CA PHE A 125 -6.50 -2.08 -9.26
C PHE A 125 -5.86 -1.92 -7.88
N TRP A 126 -5.89 -3.00 -7.11
CA TRP A 126 -5.36 -3.06 -5.75
C TRP A 126 -4.19 -4.02 -5.70
N ILE A 127 -2.99 -3.53 -5.40
CA ILE A 127 -1.85 -4.43 -5.20
C ILE A 127 -1.94 -5.00 -3.79
N GLY A 128 -1.92 -6.34 -3.69
CA GLY A 128 -1.79 -7.04 -2.43
C GLY A 128 -0.42 -7.72 -2.31
N ASP A 129 0.34 -7.38 -1.27
CA ASP A 129 1.63 -8.03 -0.99
C ASP A 129 1.96 -7.97 0.51
N SER A 130 3.10 -8.51 0.91
CA SER A 130 3.54 -8.51 2.30
C SER A 130 4.93 -7.95 2.47
N THR A 131 5.14 -7.27 3.60
CA THR A 131 6.46 -6.77 3.98
C THR A 131 6.87 -7.25 5.36
N LEU A 132 8.18 -7.44 5.53
CA LEU A 132 8.81 -7.85 6.79
C LEU A 132 9.64 -6.69 7.36
N THR A 133 9.56 -6.50 8.68
CA THR A 133 10.42 -5.57 9.42
C THR A 133 11.16 -6.31 10.52
N GLU A 134 12.47 -6.12 10.61
CA GLU A 134 13.31 -6.80 11.59
C GLU A 134 13.11 -6.20 12.99
N LYS A 135 13.01 -7.09 13.99
CA LYS A 135 12.92 -6.78 15.42
C LYS A 135 13.78 -7.76 16.21
N PRO A 136 15.11 -7.77 16.02
CA PRO A 136 15.99 -8.81 16.54
C PRO A 136 15.96 -8.90 18.08
N TYR A 137 15.85 -7.76 18.75
CA TYR A 137 15.91 -7.66 20.21
C TYR A 137 14.53 -7.65 20.89
N ALA A 138 13.44 -7.77 20.13
CA ALA A 138 12.09 -7.73 20.71
C ALA A 138 11.79 -9.02 21.47
N ALA A 139 11.68 -8.93 22.80
CA ALA A 139 11.30 -10.07 23.65
C ALA A 139 9.78 -10.18 23.79
N GLN A 140 9.08 -9.07 24.00
CA GLN A 140 7.66 -9.03 24.41
C GLN A 140 6.76 -8.15 23.51
N ILE A 141 7.16 -7.87 22.28
CA ILE A 141 6.34 -7.07 21.35
C ILE A 141 5.33 -7.99 20.66
N SER A 142 4.04 -7.64 20.75
CA SER A 142 2.95 -8.42 20.15
C SER A 142 3.14 -8.56 18.64
N GLY A 143 2.93 -9.77 18.10
CA GLY A 143 3.03 -10.06 16.67
C GLY A 143 4.44 -10.30 16.14
N VAL A 144 5.49 -10.12 16.95
CA VAL A 144 6.87 -10.45 16.56
C VAL A 144 7.03 -11.96 16.50
N ARG A 145 7.61 -12.45 15.39
CA ARG A 145 7.83 -13.88 15.15
C ARG A 145 9.06 -14.12 14.30
N TRP A 146 9.43 -15.39 14.18
CA TRP A 146 10.43 -15.85 13.25
C TRP A 146 9.83 -16.09 11.86
N PHE A 147 10.44 -15.50 10.84
CA PHE A 147 10.07 -15.66 9.45
C PHE A 147 11.28 -16.15 8.63
N HIS A 148 11.02 -16.97 7.63
CA HIS A 148 12.06 -17.37 6.69
C HIS A 148 12.42 -16.23 5.75
N ARG A 149 13.72 -15.96 5.54
CA ARG A 149 14.18 -14.98 4.56
C ARG A 149 14.00 -15.53 3.15
N ALA A 150 13.27 -14.80 2.31
CA ALA A 150 13.09 -15.17 0.90
C ALA A 150 14.39 -15.13 0.10
N LYS A 151 15.29 -14.18 0.43
CA LYS A 151 16.62 -14.05 -0.17
C LYS A 151 17.69 -14.36 0.87
N ARG A 152 18.68 -15.14 0.49
CA ARG A 152 19.89 -15.32 1.31
C ARG A 152 20.70 -14.02 1.29
N VAL A 153 21.05 -13.52 2.44
CA VAL A 153 21.95 -12.38 2.64
C VAL A 153 23.22 -12.91 3.27
N ALA A 154 24.36 -12.61 2.69
CA ALA A 154 25.66 -13.02 3.22
C ALA A 154 25.80 -12.55 4.68
N GLY A 155 26.33 -13.41 5.54
CA GLY A 155 26.53 -13.11 6.96
C GLY A 155 25.23 -13.09 7.81
N ARG A 156 24.06 -13.34 7.24
CA ARG A 156 22.79 -13.35 8.00
C ARG A 156 22.14 -14.73 7.98
N GLY A 157 21.51 -15.13 9.10
CA GLY A 157 20.78 -16.39 9.23
C GLY A 157 19.62 -16.55 8.23
N LYS A 158 19.17 -17.80 8.02
CA LYS A 158 18.06 -18.15 7.15
C LYS A 158 16.71 -17.57 7.60
N SER A 159 16.61 -17.17 8.85
CA SER A 159 15.39 -16.63 9.47
C SER A 159 15.64 -15.25 10.03
N LEU A 160 14.57 -14.45 10.12
CA LEU A 160 14.58 -13.15 10.79
C LEU A 160 13.46 -13.10 11.82
N LYS A 161 13.70 -12.42 12.93
CA LYS A 161 12.70 -12.12 13.95
C LYS A 161 12.12 -10.74 13.68
N GLY A 162 10.78 -10.62 13.60
CA GLY A 162 10.17 -9.34 13.28
C GLY A 162 8.66 -9.37 13.11
N HIS A 163 8.14 -8.30 12.53
CA HIS A 163 6.74 -8.19 12.12
C HIS A 163 6.60 -8.47 10.63
N CYS A 164 5.51 -9.14 10.26
CA CYS A 164 5.06 -9.26 8.88
C CYS A 164 3.71 -8.55 8.74
N PHE A 165 3.56 -7.75 7.70
CA PHE A 165 2.31 -7.07 7.38
C PHE A 165 1.82 -7.52 6.01
N ALA A 166 0.53 -7.87 5.91
CA ALA A 166 -0.18 -7.93 4.64
C ALA A 166 -0.65 -6.52 4.31
N CYS A 167 -0.28 -6.00 3.15
CA CYS A 167 -0.52 -4.61 2.75
C CYS A 167 -1.35 -4.55 1.47
N ALA A 168 -2.13 -3.48 1.35
CA ALA A 168 -2.86 -3.11 0.14
C ALA A 168 -2.46 -1.71 -0.33
N ALA A 169 -2.30 -1.55 -1.64
CA ALA A 169 -2.05 -0.27 -2.28
C ALA A 169 -2.98 -0.07 -3.49
N LEU A 170 -3.48 1.14 -3.70
CA LEU A 170 -4.13 1.51 -4.95
C LEU A 170 -3.05 1.67 -6.03
N LEU A 171 -3.19 0.95 -7.15
CA LEU A 171 -2.35 1.11 -8.34
C LEU A 171 -3.06 2.04 -9.31
N TYR A 172 -2.37 3.08 -9.76
CA TYR A 172 -2.91 4.09 -10.68
C TYR A 172 -1.87 4.55 -11.70
N GLU A 173 -2.36 5.10 -12.81
CA GLU A 173 -1.53 5.73 -13.83
C GLU A 173 -1.42 7.22 -13.57
N TYR A 174 -0.26 7.80 -13.85
CA TYR A 174 -0.04 9.23 -13.82
C TYR A 174 0.89 9.64 -14.96
N THR A 175 0.83 10.90 -15.36
CA THR A 175 1.74 11.47 -16.36
C THR A 175 2.97 12.01 -15.66
N GLY A 176 4.12 11.41 -15.91
CA GLY A 176 5.40 11.87 -15.37
C GLY A 176 5.86 13.20 -16.01
N ASP A 177 6.92 13.81 -15.46
CA ASP A 177 7.49 15.08 -15.94
C ASP A 177 7.96 15.00 -17.40
N ASN A 178 8.24 13.80 -17.90
CA ASN A 178 8.59 13.52 -19.30
C ASN A 178 7.38 13.37 -20.23
N GLY A 179 6.16 13.59 -19.78
CA GLY A 179 4.92 13.41 -20.50
C GLY A 179 4.50 11.96 -20.72
N GLN A 180 5.25 10.98 -20.21
CA GLN A 180 4.92 9.57 -20.36
C GLN A 180 3.98 9.09 -19.24
N VAL A 181 3.04 8.22 -19.62
CA VAL A 181 2.18 7.54 -18.65
C VAL A 181 2.98 6.50 -17.90
N GLN A 182 2.97 6.59 -16.58
CA GLN A 182 3.70 5.73 -15.66
C GLN A 182 2.74 5.14 -14.63
N TRP A 183 3.16 4.04 -13.99
CA TRP A 183 2.46 3.45 -12.88
C TRP A 183 3.00 3.97 -11.55
N ALA A 184 2.08 4.31 -10.66
CA ALA A 184 2.37 4.57 -9.25
C ALA A 184 1.42 3.80 -8.35
N SER A 185 1.76 3.67 -7.07
CA SER A 185 0.83 3.12 -6.09
C SER A 185 0.96 3.82 -4.75
N ALA A 186 -0.20 3.96 -4.07
CA ALA A 186 -0.31 4.54 -2.74
C ALA A 186 -0.82 3.47 -1.77
N LEU A 187 -0.15 3.29 -0.62
CA LEU A 187 -0.59 2.35 0.42
C LEU A 187 -1.91 2.84 1.04
N VAL A 188 -2.87 1.94 1.17
CA VAL A 188 -4.17 2.25 1.74
C VAL A 188 -4.50 1.42 2.99
N GLY A 189 -3.68 0.42 3.29
CA GLY A 189 -3.89 -0.38 4.49
C GLY A 189 -2.85 -1.45 4.74
N ALA A 190 -2.78 -1.88 6.00
CA ALA A 190 -1.90 -2.94 6.45
C ALA A 190 -2.53 -3.74 7.59
N LEU A 191 -2.42 -5.06 7.53
CA LEU A 191 -2.79 -5.98 8.62
C LEU A 191 -1.57 -6.70 9.16
N LEU A 192 -1.41 -6.66 10.48
CA LEU A 192 -0.36 -7.40 11.17
C LEU A 192 -0.63 -8.91 11.06
N TYR A 193 0.39 -9.67 10.64
CA TYR A 193 0.33 -11.13 10.60
C TYR A 193 0.12 -11.73 11.99
N VAL A 194 -0.82 -12.66 12.06
CA VAL A 194 -1.13 -13.44 13.27
C VAL A 194 -0.87 -14.91 13.00
N LYS A 195 -0.31 -15.62 14.00
CA LYS A 195 -0.03 -17.07 13.89
C LYS A 195 -1.30 -17.85 13.55
N GLY A 196 -1.17 -18.83 12.66
CA GLY A 196 -2.28 -19.67 12.22
C GLY A 196 -3.06 -19.13 11.02
N ARG A 197 -2.78 -17.90 10.56
CA ARG A 197 -3.39 -17.33 9.35
C ARG A 197 -2.40 -17.29 8.20
N SER A 198 -2.83 -17.65 7.00
CA SER A 198 -1.98 -17.51 5.81
C SER A 198 -2.04 -16.07 5.28
N LEU A 199 -0.97 -15.62 4.62
CA LEU A 199 -0.94 -14.29 3.98
C LEU A 199 -2.07 -14.10 2.95
N PRO A 200 -2.40 -15.08 2.09
CA PRO A 200 -3.56 -14.96 1.19
C PRO A 200 -4.89 -14.75 1.92
N LEU A 201 -5.07 -15.37 3.10
CA LEU A 201 -6.27 -15.18 3.92
C LEU A 201 -6.31 -13.76 4.51
N LEU A 202 -5.18 -13.27 5.03
CA LEU A 202 -5.09 -11.90 5.56
C LEU A 202 -5.32 -10.84 4.49
N LEU A 203 -4.87 -11.05 3.26
CA LEU A 203 -5.18 -10.15 2.14
C LEU A 203 -6.68 -10.17 1.80
N GLY A 204 -7.33 -11.33 1.87
CA GLY A 204 -8.78 -11.43 1.72
C GLY A 204 -9.56 -10.71 2.82
N GLU A 205 -9.09 -10.80 4.07
CA GLU A 205 -9.63 -10.03 5.20
C GLU A 205 -9.41 -8.53 5.02
N LEU A 206 -8.23 -8.12 4.56
CA LEU A 206 -7.93 -6.72 4.27
C LEU A 206 -8.85 -6.17 3.17
N ALA A 207 -9.11 -6.95 2.12
CA ALA A 207 -10.05 -6.59 1.05
C ALA A 207 -11.46 -6.29 1.59
N GLY A 208 -11.94 -7.07 2.55
CA GLY A 208 -13.23 -6.84 3.21
C GLY A 208 -13.23 -5.63 4.16
N GLN A 209 -12.08 -5.27 4.74
CA GLN A 209 -11.97 -4.16 5.70
C GLN A 209 -11.83 -2.79 5.03
N LEU A 210 -11.36 -2.71 3.79
CA LEU A 210 -11.10 -1.44 3.10
C LEU A 210 -12.37 -0.67 2.73
N ARG A 211 -13.55 -1.31 2.75
CA ARG A 211 -14.84 -0.71 2.38
C ARG A 211 -14.77 -0.01 1.02
N LEU A 212 -14.44 -0.78 -0.01
CA LEU A 212 -14.28 -0.27 -1.36
C LEU A 212 -15.63 0.21 -1.93
N PRO A 213 -15.64 1.23 -2.82
CA PRO A 213 -16.86 1.73 -3.45
C PRO A 213 -17.62 0.62 -4.17
N LEU A 214 -18.96 0.63 -4.07
CA LEU A 214 -19.81 -0.31 -4.79
C LEU A 214 -19.95 0.09 -6.27
N GLY A 215 -20.38 -0.84 -7.11
CA GLY A 215 -20.62 -0.57 -8.53
C GLY A 215 -19.38 -0.57 -9.43
N LEU A 216 -18.18 -0.58 -8.87
CA LEU A 216 -16.91 -0.64 -9.61
C LEU A 216 -16.31 -2.04 -9.64
N ARG A 217 -15.48 -2.30 -10.63
CA ARG A 217 -14.72 -3.57 -10.72
C ARG A 217 -13.40 -3.47 -9.97
N HIS A 218 -13.31 -4.13 -8.84
CA HIS A 218 -12.09 -4.18 -8.02
C HIS A 218 -11.26 -5.41 -8.36
N VAL A 219 -10.02 -5.20 -8.81
CA VAL A 219 -9.10 -6.26 -9.22
C VAL A 219 -7.87 -6.29 -8.30
N TRP A 220 -7.70 -7.37 -7.56
CA TRP A 220 -6.55 -7.59 -6.68
C TRP A 220 -5.37 -8.16 -7.46
N VAL A 221 -4.30 -7.39 -7.54
CA VAL A 221 -3.06 -7.73 -8.25
C VAL A 221 -2.04 -8.25 -7.26
N VAL A 222 -1.68 -9.54 -7.37
CA VAL A 222 -0.84 -10.20 -6.39
C VAL A 222 0.29 -11.02 -7.03
N ASP A 223 1.35 -11.28 -6.26
CA ASP A 223 2.42 -12.16 -6.72
C ASP A 223 1.98 -13.64 -6.71
N ARG A 224 2.80 -14.48 -7.37
CA ARG A 224 2.59 -15.92 -7.53
C ARG A 224 2.32 -16.65 -6.21
N GLY A 225 2.99 -16.26 -5.13
CA GLY A 225 2.83 -16.88 -3.81
C GLY A 225 1.49 -16.57 -3.15
N LEU A 226 0.89 -15.44 -3.50
CA LEU A 226 -0.33 -14.91 -2.90
C LEU A 226 -1.58 -15.22 -3.72
N LEU A 227 -1.46 -15.52 -5.03
CA LEU A 227 -2.59 -15.92 -5.86
C LEU A 227 -3.03 -17.35 -5.52
N ALA A 228 -3.49 -17.56 -4.30
CA ALA A 228 -3.99 -18.83 -3.78
C ALA A 228 -5.51 -18.90 -3.86
N ARG A 229 -6.05 -20.13 -3.81
CA ARG A 229 -7.51 -20.35 -3.80
C ARG A 229 -8.21 -19.61 -2.66
N THR A 230 -7.56 -19.50 -1.50
CA THR A 230 -8.08 -18.78 -0.32
C THR A 230 -8.31 -17.30 -0.62
N LEU A 231 -7.35 -16.61 -1.24
CA LEU A 231 -7.52 -15.22 -1.66
C LEU A 231 -8.60 -15.10 -2.74
N MET A 232 -8.50 -15.92 -3.81
CA MET A 232 -9.48 -15.86 -4.90
C MET A 232 -10.92 -16.07 -4.42
N ARG A 233 -11.14 -16.99 -3.46
CA ARG A 233 -12.46 -17.20 -2.84
C ARG A 233 -12.90 -16.00 -2.01
N ALA A 234 -12.00 -15.43 -1.20
CA ALA A 234 -12.32 -14.29 -0.35
C ALA A 234 -12.74 -13.07 -1.18
N VAL A 235 -11.95 -12.71 -2.20
CA VAL A 235 -12.29 -11.55 -3.06
C VAL A 235 -13.52 -11.82 -3.93
N ALA A 236 -13.72 -13.06 -4.43
CA ALA A 236 -14.91 -13.44 -5.17
C ALA A 236 -16.19 -13.38 -4.32
N ALA A 237 -16.11 -13.69 -3.02
CA ALA A 237 -17.22 -13.53 -2.09
C ALA A 237 -17.63 -12.06 -1.88
N LEU A 238 -16.70 -11.12 -2.13
CA LEU A 238 -16.94 -9.67 -2.10
C LEU A 238 -17.35 -9.10 -3.47
N GLY A 239 -17.59 -9.94 -4.48
CA GLY A 239 -17.84 -9.48 -5.85
C GLY A 239 -16.63 -8.90 -6.57
N GLN A 240 -15.43 -9.14 -6.05
CA GLN A 240 -14.17 -8.61 -6.56
C GLN A 240 -13.40 -9.67 -7.34
N PHE A 241 -12.35 -9.26 -8.05
CA PHE A 241 -11.55 -10.09 -8.95
C PHE A 241 -10.11 -10.20 -8.49
N ALA A 242 -9.41 -11.24 -8.98
CA ALA A 242 -7.99 -11.45 -8.73
C ALA A 242 -7.21 -11.51 -10.05
N LEU A 243 -6.02 -10.92 -10.05
CA LEU A 243 -5.03 -10.98 -11.11
C LEU A 243 -3.67 -11.31 -10.49
N GLY A 244 -2.92 -12.22 -11.07
CA GLY A 244 -1.56 -12.47 -10.60
C GLY A 244 -0.83 -13.51 -11.44
N ARG A 245 0.42 -13.73 -11.08
CA ARG A 245 1.26 -14.74 -11.72
C ARG A 245 0.92 -16.12 -11.15
N VAL A 246 0.84 -17.13 -12.03
CA VAL A 246 0.64 -18.52 -11.63
C VAL A 246 1.91 -19.35 -11.83
N ARG A 247 1.96 -20.50 -11.17
CA ARG A 247 3.04 -21.47 -11.37
C ARG A 247 2.93 -22.09 -12.76
N ALA A 248 4.05 -22.38 -13.39
CA ALA A 248 4.10 -23.05 -14.70
C ALA A 248 3.34 -24.39 -14.71
N ASN A 249 3.40 -25.13 -13.61
CA ASN A 249 2.69 -26.41 -13.44
C ASN A 249 1.23 -26.27 -12.97
N GLN A 250 0.67 -25.05 -12.91
CA GLN A 250 -0.72 -24.85 -12.55
C GLN A 250 -1.64 -25.58 -13.52
N ILE A 251 -2.58 -26.34 -12.97
CA ILE A 251 -3.60 -27.05 -13.76
C ILE A 251 -4.77 -26.11 -14.03
N VAL A 252 -5.17 -26.06 -15.29
CA VAL A 252 -6.34 -25.36 -15.81
C VAL A 252 -7.19 -26.32 -16.66
N TYR A 253 -8.43 -25.94 -16.91
CA TYR A 253 -9.36 -26.75 -17.70
C TYR A 253 -9.96 -25.87 -18.78
N PHE A 254 -10.18 -26.43 -19.96
CA PHE A 254 -11.02 -25.80 -20.97
C PHE A 254 -12.50 -26.13 -20.70
N ALA A 255 -13.39 -25.34 -21.28
CA ALA A 255 -14.80 -25.69 -21.32
C ALA A 255 -15.03 -27.00 -22.09
N PRO A 256 -15.98 -27.84 -21.70
CA PRO A 256 -16.29 -29.07 -22.42
C PRO A 256 -16.80 -28.75 -23.83
N ARG A 257 -16.18 -29.36 -24.88
CA ARG A 257 -16.62 -29.18 -26.27
C ARG A 257 -17.98 -29.84 -26.55
N ARG A 258 -18.23 -30.99 -25.92
CA ARG A 258 -19.47 -31.73 -26.07
C ARG A 258 -20.02 -32.14 -24.70
N GLN A 259 -21.29 -31.98 -24.52
CA GLN A 259 -22.02 -32.48 -23.36
C GLN A 259 -22.62 -33.85 -23.68
N PRO A 260 -22.71 -34.78 -22.72
CA PRO A 260 -23.42 -36.05 -22.94
C PRO A 260 -24.90 -35.74 -23.17
N LYS A 261 -25.51 -36.50 -24.11
CA LYS A 261 -26.97 -36.40 -24.41
C LYS A 261 -27.79 -36.87 -23.21
N LYS A 262 -27.31 -37.85 -22.46
CA LYS A 262 -27.94 -38.42 -21.25
C LYS A 262 -26.93 -38.42 -20.10
N GLY A 263 -27.41 -38.28 -18.86
CA GLY A 263 -26.61 -38.32 -17.64
C GLY A 263 -26.06 -36.95 -17.21
N ARG A 264 -25.13 -36.98 -16.24
CA ARG A 264 -24.55 -35.77 -15.63
C ARG A 264 -23.72 -34.95 -16.62
N LYS A 265 -24.03 -33.68 -16.79
CA LYS A 265 -23.27 -32.76 -17.64
C LYS A 265 -21.82 -32.62 -17.12
N LYS A 266 -20.86 -32.62 -18.05
CA LYS A 266 -19.44 -32.38 -17.74
C LYS A 266 -19.23 -30.92 -17.39
N THR A 267 -18.65 -30.66 -16.22
CA THR A 267 -18.28 -29.32 -15.77
C THR A 267 -16.95 -28.87 -16.37
N TYR A 268 -16.01 -29.80 -16.57
CA TYR A 268 -14.66 -29.51 -17.05
C TYR A 268 -14.37 -30.34 -18.31
N GLY A 269 -13.73 -29.70 -19.29
CA GLY A 269 -13.23 -30.33 -20.50
C GLY A 269 -11.79 -30.77 -20.36
N ALA A 270 -10.97 -30.54 -21.39
CA ALA A 270 -9.56 -30.94 -21.41
C ALA A 270 -8.76 -30.26 -20.27
N LYS A 271 -8.00 -31.08 -19.56
CA LYS A 271 -7.07 -30.69 -18.50
C LYS A 271 -5.71 -30.35 -19.10
N CYS A 272 -5.09 -29.22 -18.73
CA CYS A 272 -3.76 -28.86 -19.19
C CYS A 272 -2.96 -28.15 -18.09
N ARG A 273 -1.63 -28.24 -18.16
CA ARG A 273 -0.72 -27.39 -17.40
C ARG A 273 -0.50 -26.09 -18.16
N VAL A 274 -0.36 -24.98 -17.43
CA VAL A 274 -0.19 -23.65 -18.04
C VAL A 274 1.06 -23.58 -18.93
N ASP A 275 2.18 -24.18 -18.52
CA ASP A 275 3.43 -24.22 -19.31
C ASP A 275 3.35 -25.03 -20.60
N ARG A 276 2.34 -25.91 -20.73
CA ARG A 276 2.11 -26.71 -21.94
C ARG A 276 1.08 -26.10 -22.89
N LEU A 277 0.39 -25.04 -22.49
CA LEU A 277 -0.67 -24.44 -23.30
C LEU A 277 -0.19 -24.04 -24.70
N LEU A 278 0.98 -23.39 -24.80
CA LEU A 278 1.57 -22.99 -26.08
C LEU A 278 1.93 -24.19 -26.98
N LYS A 279 2.38 -25.29 -26.37
CA LYS A 279 2.81 -26.48 -27.11
C LYS A 279 1.63 -27.36 -27.51
N GLU A 280 0.69 -27.63 -26.60
CA GLU A 280 -0.36 -28.64 -26.77
C GLU A 280 -1.69 -28.06 -27.26
N TYR A 281 -1.92 -26.73 -27.07
CA TYR A 281 -3.20 -26.08 -27.33
C TYR A 281 -3.06 -24.73 -28.04
N ALA A 282 -2.00 -24.53 -28.84
CA ALA A 282 -1.74 -23.26 -29.55
C ALA A 282 -2.96 -22.78 -30.35
N GLN A 283 -3.69 -23.68 -31.00
CA GLN A 283 -4.88 -23.40 -31.81
C GLN A 283 -6.10 -22.88 -30.97
N ARG A 284 -6.02 -22.95 -29.64
CA ARG A 284 -7.06 -22.42 -28.73
C ARG A 284 -6.67 -21.09 -28.12
N LEU A 285 -5.46 -20.63 -28.36
CA LEU A 285 -4.95 -19.36 -27.84
C LEU A 285 -5.13 -18.26 -28.89
N ARG A 286 -5.60 -17.12 -28.42
CA ARG A 286 -5.57 -15.89 -29.24
C ARG A 286 -4.19 -15.27 -29.10
N LEU A 287 -3.65 -14.71 -30.17
CA LEU A 287 -2.37 -14.02 -30.20
C LEU A 287 -2.61 -12.53 -30.39
N THR A 288 -1.99 -11.72 -29.54
CA THR A 288 -1.95 -10.26 -29.63
C THR A 288 -0.50 -9.79 -29.48
N ALA A 289 -0.12 -8.73 -30.17
CA ALA A 289 1.15 -8.04 -29.94
C ALA A 289 0.98 -6.94 -28.89
N GLY A 290 2.06 -6.62 -28.16
CA GLY A 290 2.08 -5.56 -27.18
C GLY A 290 3.48 -5.02 -26.97
N GLN A 291 3.60 -3.98 -26.14
CA GLN A 291 4.86 -3.39 -25.69
C GLN A 291 4.99 -3.57 -24.18
N LEU A 292 6.18 -3.92 -23.69
CA LEU A 292 6.49 -4.07 -22.29
C LEU A 292 7.87 -3.47 -21.99
N GLN A 293 7.99 -2.70 -20.92
CA GLN A 293 9.29 -2.26 -20.42
C GLN A 293 10.01 -3.44 -19.73
N VAL A 294 11.15 -3.82 -20.29
CA VAL A 294 11.99 -4.90 -19.76
C VAL A 294 13.42 -4.36 -19.63
N HIS A 295 13.95 -4.37 -18.41
CA HIS A 295 15.28 -3.79 -18.10
C HIS A 295 15.47 -2.35 -18.62
N GLY A 296 14.44 -1.51 -18.44
CA GLY A 296 14.47 -0.10 -18.86
C GLY A 296 14.31 0.15 -20.37
N GLN A 297 14.06 -0.89 -21.18
CA GLN A 297 13.86 -0.78 -22.62
C GLN A 297 12.46 -1.27 -23.02
N ALA A 298 11.81 -0.51 -23.92
CA ALA A 298 10.56 -0.95 -24.52
C ALA A 298 10.81 -2.14 -25.47
N ARG A 299 10.14 -3.24 -25.24
CA ARG A 299 10.27 -4.50 -26.02
C ARG A 299 8.92 -4.92 -26.56
N THR A 300 8.92 -5.31 -27.84
CA THR A 300 7.75 -5.98 -28.43
C THR A 300 7.56 -7.36 -27.79
N VAL A 301 6.35 -7.66 -27.38
CA VAL A 301 5.98 -8.94 -26.76
C VAL A 301 4.86 -9.62 -27.53
N LYS A 302 4.85 -10.97 -27.49
CA LYS A 302 3.74 -11.80 -27.95
C LYS A 302 2.89 -12.17 -26.73
N ILE A 303 1.60 -11.89 -26.80
CA ILE A 303 0.64 -12.15 -25.72
C ILE A 303 -0.34 -13.20 -26.22
N TYR A 304 -0.33 -14.37 -25.60
CA TYR A 304 -1.26 -15.45 -25.90
C TYR A 304 -2.28 -15.53 -24.77
N ASP A 305 -3.57 -15.63 -25.10
CA ASP A 305 -4.61 -15.76 -24.09
C ASP A 305 -5.68 -16.80 -24.44
N ALA A 306 -6.29 -17.32 -23.39
CA ALA A 306 -7.46 -18.18 -23.50
C ALA A 306 -8.34 -18.06 -22.26
N GLU A 307 -9.63 -18.24 -22.45
CA GLU A 307 -10.55 -18.48 -21.37
C GLU A 307 -10.46 -19.95 -20.90
N ILE A 308 -10.37 -20.10 -19.60
CA ILE A 308 -10.18 -21.40 -18.93
C ILE A 308 -11.12 -21.51 -17.72
N LEU A 309 -11.21 -22.70 -17.18
CA LEU A 309 -11.94 -22.98 -15.95
C LEU A 309 -10.98 -23.34 -14.82
N LEU A 310 -11.24 -22.78 -13.63
CA LEU A 310 -10.53 -23.12 -12.41
C LEU A 310 -11.38 -24.03 -11.53
N ARG A 311 -10.78 -25.08 -10.99
CA ARG A 311 -11.45 -25.97 -10.03
C ARG A 311 -11.29 -25.47 -8.62
N GLY A 312 -12.41 -25.38 -7.89
CA GLY A 312 -12.41 -25.14 -6.45
C GLY A 312 -12.14 -23.69 -6.01
N VAL A 313 -12.33 -22.71 -6.89
CA VAL A 313 -12.31 -21.29 -6.55
C VAL A 313 -13.69 -20.83 -6.12
N TRP A 314 -14.74 -21.16 -6.88
CA TRP A 314 -16.13 -20.85 -6.55
C TRP A 314 -16.83 -22.07 -5.95
N ALA A 315 -17.68 -21.83 -4.97
CA ALA A 315 -18.46 -22.90 -4.34
C ALA A 315 -19.41 -23.56 -5.35
N GLY A 316 -19.28 -24.87 -5.51
CA GLY A 316 -20.22 -25.71 -6.27
C GLY A 316 -20.23 -25.54 -7.80
N ARG A 317 -19.46 -24.61 -8.38
CA ARG A 317 -19.44 -24.35 -9.82
C ARG A 317 -18.03 -24.15 -10.39
N ALA A 318 -17.88 -24.35 -11.70
CA ALA A 318 -16.67 -23.99 -12.42
C ALA A 318 -16.56 -22.47 -12.49
N GLY A 319 -15.40 -21.94 -12.15
CA GLY A 319 -15.12 -20.52 -12.29
C GLY A 319 -14.38 -20.22 -13.57
N ALA A 320 -14.94 -19.36 -14.41
CA ALA A 320 -14.26 -18.85 -15.59
C ALA A 320 -13.13 -17.89 -15.19
N ALA A 321 -11.98 -18.02 -15.86
CA ALA A 321 -10.84 -17.14 -15.71
C ALA A 321 -10.14 -17.03 -17.08
N ARG A 322 -9.28 -16.04 -17.22
CA ARG A 322 -8.42 -15.90 -18.39
C ARG A 322 -6.97 -16.16 -17.99
N VAL A 323 -6.30 -17.02 -18.73
CA VAL A 323 -4.85 -17.16 -18.70
C VAL A 323 -4.24 -16.28 -19.78
N VAL A 324 -3.16 -15.56 -19.43
CA VAL A 324 -2.39 -14.71 -20.35
C VAL A 324 -0.93 -15.11 -20.25
N ILE A 325 -0.33 -15.47 -21.39
CA ILE A 325 1.07 -15.89 -21.49
C ILE A 325 1.82 -14.82 -22.26
N VAL A 326 2.79 -14.17 -21.60
CA VAL A 326 3.60 -13.11 -22.20
C VAL A 326 4.99 -13.66 -22.50
N VAL A 327 5.39 -13.56 -23.79
CA VAL A 327 6.69 -13.98 -24.27
C VAL A 327 7.42 -12.78 -24.88
N VAL A 328 8.70 -12.61 -24.56
CA VAL A 328 9.56 -11.58 -25.11
C VAL A 328 10.48 -12.23 -26.15
N PRO A 329 10.17 -12.17 -27.46
CA PRO A 329 10.93 -12.90 -28.49
C PRO A 329 12.39 -12.47 -28.58
N SER A 330 12.68 -11.18 -28.33
CA SER A 330 14.05 -10.63 -28.33
C SER A 330 14.91 -11.11 -27.15
N LEU A 331 14.32 -11.78 -26.16
CA LEU A 331 15.00 -12.30 -24.96
C LEU A 331 14.64 -13.78 -24.75
N PRO A 332 15.14 -14.72 -25.57
CA PRO A 332 14.72 -16.12 -25.53
C PRO A 332 15.05 -16.86 -24.22
N LYS A 333 16.04 -16.35 -23.47
CA LYS A 333 16.39 -16.87 -22.13
C LYS A 333 15.43 -16.40 -21.03
N LEU A 334 14.61 -15.36 -21.28
CA LEU A 334 13.62 -14.87 -20.33
C LEU A 334 12.43 -15.82 -20.32
N LYS A 335 12.13 -16.39 -19.14
CA LYS A 335 10.98 -17.30 -18.98
C LYS A 335 9.67 -16.56 -19.22
N PRO A 336 8.70 -17.16 -19.91
CA PRO A 336 7.37 -16.56 -20.10
C PRO A 336 6.71 -16.17 -18.77
N TRP A 337 5.93 -15.10 -18.80
CA TRP A 337 5.02 -14.79 -17.70
C TRP A 337 3.72 -15.57 -17.91
N TYR A 338 3.31 -16.29 -16.90
CA TYR A 338 2.01 -16.96 -16.85
C TYR A 338 1.13 -16.19 -15.89
N LEU A 339 0.22 -15.37 -16.44
CA LEU A 339 -0.71 -14.55 -15.69
C LEU A 339 -2.11 -15.18 -15.72
N LEU A 340 -2.88 -14.94 -14.68
CA LEU A 340 -4.25 -15.39 -14.57
C LEU A 340 -5.09 -14.26 -13.98
N THR A 341 -6.23 -13.98 -14.61
CA THR A 341 -7.24 -13.08 -14.06
C THR A 341 -8.60 -13.76 -13.98
N THR A 342 -9.35 -13.45 -12.94
CA THR A 342 -10.75 -13.85 -12.80
C THR A 342 -11.72 -12.82 -13.40
N ASP A 343 -11.21 -11.64 -13.79
CA ASP A 343 -11.96 -10.64 -14.55
C ASP A 343 -11.80 -10.86 -16.05
N LEU A 344 -12.84 -11.34 -16.70
CA LEU A 344 -12.86 -11.62 -18.13
C LEU A 344 -13.02 -10.36 -19.00
N THR A 345 -13.36 -9.21 -18.42
CA THR A 345 -13.52 -7.96 -19.15
C THR A 345 -12.19 -7.28 -19.45
N LEU A 346 -11.14 -7.62 -18.69
CA LEU A 346 -9.80 -7.11 -18.95
C LEU A 346 -9.22 -7.68 -20.25
N THR A 347 -8.71 -6.81 -21.10
CA THR A 347 -7.96 -7.24 -22.28
C THR A 347 -6.63 -7.89 -21.89
N PRO A 348 -6.08 -8.82 -22.70
CA PRO A 348 -4.80 -9.47 -22.42
C PRO A 348 -3.65 -8.46 -22.22
N THR A 349 -3.63 -7.40 -23.03
CA THR A 349 -2.66 -6.32 -22.93
C THR A 349 -2.79 -5.56 -21.61
N ARG A 350 -4.02 -5.26 -21.17
CA ARG A 350 -4.27 -4.59 -19.90
C ARG A 350 -3.86 -5.46 -18.71
N VAL A 351 -4.13 -6.77 -18.76
CA VAL A 351 -3.67 -7.75 -17.76
C VAL A 351 -2.15 -7.70 -17.61
N MET A 352 -1.40 -7.68 -18.72
CA MET A 352 0.06 -7.58 -18.72
C MET A 352 0.53 -6.26 -18.11
N GLN A 353 -0.02 -5.12 -18.55
CA GLN A 353 0.37 -3.78 -18.10
C GLN A 353 0.13 -3.61 -16.60
N VAL A 354 -1.06 -3.96 -16.12
CA VAL A 354 -1.43 -3.90 -14.71
C VAL A 354 -0.53 -4.78 -13.85
N TYR A 355 -0.22 -5.99 -14.33
CA TYR A 355 0.69 -6.87 -13.59
C TYR A 355 2.14 -6.31 -13.57
N ALA A 356 2.59 -5.66 -14.63
CA ALA A 356 3.89 -4.97 -14.63
C ALA A 356 3.92 -3.84 -13.58
N GLY A 357 2.82 -3.10 -13.43
CA GLY A 357 2.68 -2.05 -12.41
C GLY A 357 2.75 -2.57 -10.96
N ARG A 358 2.53 -3.86 -10.71
CA ARG A 358 2.60 -4.46 -9.37
C ARG A 358 3.92 -4.16 -8.62
N GLN A 359 5.03 -4.03 -9.34
CA GLN A 359 6.33 -3.76 -8.72
C GLN A 359 6.37 -2.47 -7.90
N GLN A 360 5.43 -1.54 -8.13
CA GLN A 360 5.34 -0.29 -7.36
C GLN A 360 5.13 -0.50 -5.86
N ILE A 361 4.57 -1.64 -5.42
CA ILE A 361 4.43 -1.93 -3.99
C ILE A 361 5.79 -2.18 -3.31
N GLU A 362 6.79 -2.68 -4.04
CA GLU A 362 8.14 -2.89 -3.49
C GLU A 362 8.79 -1.54 -3.15
N VAL A 363 8.59 -0.52 -4.01
CA VAL A 363 9.01 0.86 -3.75
C VAL A 363 8.30 1.42 -2.51
N ASN A 364 6.98 1.21 -2.41
CA ASN A 364 6.22 1.65 -1.24
C ASN A 364 6.72 0.99 0.05
N PHE A 365 7.14 -0.28 0.01
CA PHE A 365 7.69 -0.97 1.17
C PHE A 365 9.02 -0.37 1.64
N ASP A 366 9.87 0.04 0.73
CA ASP A 366 11.12 0.73 1.09
C ASP A 366 10.81 2.11 1.68
N GLU A 367 9.87 2.87 1.07
CA GLU A 367 9.42 4.16 1.57
C GLU A 367 8.84 4.08 3.00
N VAL A 368 7.94 3.11 3.30
CA VAL A 368 7.39 3.01 4.68
C VAL A 368 8.41 2.50 5.69
N LYS A 369 9.41 1.72 5.29
CA LYS A 369 10.51 1.34 6.19
C LYS A 369 11.37 2.55 6.53
N GLU A 370 11.63 3.44 5.58
CA GLU A 370 12.30 4.71 5.81
C GLU A 370 11.48 5.66 6.69
N LEU A 371 10.15 5.64 6.57
CA LEU A 371 9.24 6.36 7.46
C LEU A 371 9.20 5.77 8.88
N GLY A 372 9.70 4.56 9.10
CA GLY A 372 9.85 3.97 10.43
C GLY A 372 8.94 2.77 10.73
N LEU A 373 8.49 2.00 9.73
CA LEU A 373 7.64 0.82 9.95
C LEU A 373 8.27 -0.18 10.95
N GLY A 374 9.59 -0.31 10.96
CA GLY A 374 10.33 -1.13 11.90
C GLY A 374 10.58 -0.48 13.27
N HIS A 375 10.22 0.77 13.52
CA HIS A 375 10.68 1.53 14.68
C HIS A 375 9.67 1.63 15.84
N TYR A 376 8.45 1.13 15.69
CA TYR A 376 7.51 1.06 16.81
C TYR A 376 7.99 0.10 17.89
N GLN A 377 8.12 0.59 19.13
CA GLN A 377 8.64 -0.18 20.26
C GLN A 377 7.57 -0.54 21.32
N GLY A 378 6.34 -0.06 21.16
CA GLY A 378 5.25 -0.39 22.07
C GLY A 378 4.90 -1.88 22.03
N ARG A 379 4.48 -2.43 23.17
CA ARG A 379 4.19 -3.87 23.34
C ARG A 379 2.84 -4.27 22.76
N SER A 380 1.88 -3.34 22.69
CA SER A 380 0.50 -3.59 22.27
C SER A 380 0.39 -3.91 20.77
N GLY A 381 -0.28 -5.00 20.43
CA GLY A 381 -0.60 -5.34 19.04
C GLY A 381 -1.55 -4.32 18.37
N THR A 382 -2.39 -3.66 19.16
CA THR A 382 -3.23 -2.55 18.68
C THR A 382 -2.38 -1.36 18.28
N GLY A 383 -1.39 -1.00 19.10
CA GLY A 383 -0.44 0.06 18.78
C GLY A 383 0.36 -0.21 17.51
N VAL A 384 0.86 -1.45 17.33
CA VAL A 384 1.55 -1.87 16.11
C VAL A 384 0.67 -1.67 14.86
N ARG A 385 -0.62 -2.04 14.94
CA ARG A 385 -1.57 -1.87 13.83
C ARG A 385 -1.85 -0.40 13.54
N ARG A 386 -2.08 0.42 14.56
CA ARG A 386 -2.29 1.88 14.41
C ARG A 386 -1.09 2.55 13.79
N TRP A 387 0.12 2.20 14.26
CA TRP A 387 1.37 2.71 13.69
C TRP A 387 1.50 2.38 12.20
N ALA A 388 1.25 1.14 11.81
CA ALA A 388 1.30 0.73 10.41
C ALA A 388 0.31 1.52 9.53
N VAL A 389 -0.90 1.80 10.01
CA VAL A 389 -1.91 2.58 9.26
C VAL A 389 -1.50 4.06 9.14
N LEU A 390 -0.93 4.67 10.19
CA LEU A 390 -0.40 6.04 10.10
C LEU A 390 0.72 6.14 9.06
N LEU A 391 1.59 5.13 9.00
CA LEU A 391 2.65 5.09 8.00
C LEU A 391 2.12 4.87 6.57
N CYS A 392 1.07 4.08 6.39
CA CYS A 392 0.38 3.98 5.10
C CYS A 392 -0.18 5.35 4.68
N LEU A 393 -0.80 6.08 5.60
CA LEU A 393 -1.31 7.43 5.33
C LEU A 393 -0.18 8.41 4.97
N ALA A 394 0.91 8.43 5.74
CA ALA A 394 2.06 9.30 5.44
C ALA A 394 2.67 8.99 4.07
N GLN A 395 2.88 7.71 3.76
CA GLN A 395 3.39 7.28 2.46
C GLN A 395 2.43 7.67 1.33
N ALA A 396 1.12 7.45 1.49
CA ALA A 396 0.14 7.81 0.48
C ALA A 396 0.14 9.31 0.17
N LEU A 397 0.14 10.18 1.19
CA LEU A 397 0.18 11.63 1.00
C LEU A 397 1.47 12.08 0.29
N LEU A 398 2.62 11.56 0.71
CA LEU A 398 3.90 11.86 0.06
C LEU A 398 3.95 11.33 -1.39
N LYS A 399 3.39 10.15 -1.64
CA LYS A 399 3.31 9.58 -2.99
C LYS A 399 2.41 10.40 -3.90
N LEU A 400 1.24 10.81 -3.42
CA LEU A 400 0.30 11.64 -4.17
C LEU A 400 0.89 13.04 -4.46
N ALA A 401 1.68 13.59 -3.53
CA ALA A 401 2.44 14.81 -3.76
C ALA A 401 3.53 14.61 -4.82
N ALA A 402 4.25 13.48 -4.77
CA ALA A 402 5.30 13.14 -5.73
C ALA A 402 4.77 12.92 -7.16
N THR A 403 3.54 12.41 -7.30
CA THR A 403 2.89 12.17 -8.59
C THR A 403 2.00 13.32 -9.06
N GLY A 404 1.99 14.46 -8.34
CA GLY A 404 1.25 15.67 -8.72
C GLY A 404 -0.25 15.65 -8.41
N HIS A 405 -0.80 14.54 -7.86
CA HIS A 405 -2.22 14.45 -7.46
C HIS A 405 -2.54 15.27 -6.21
N LEU A 406 -1.54 15.58 -5.40
CA LEU A 406 -1.64 16.48 -4.25
C LEU A 406 -0.69 17.66 -4.45
N LYS A 407 -1.22 18.85 -4.74
CA LYS A 407 -0.44 20.07 -4.95
C LYS A 407 -0.07 20.69 -3.61
N VAL A 408 1.12 20.43 -3.12
CA VAL A 408 1.59 20.87 -1.81
C VAL A 408 2.29 22.24 -1.81
N GLY A 409 2.48 22.89 -2.98
CA GLY A 409 3.05 24.26 -3.06
C GLY A 409 4.46 24.38 -2.46
N LEU A 410 5.27 23.34 -2.51
CA LEU A 410 6.62 23.34 -1.95
C LEU A 410 7.61 24.01 -2.91
N PRO A 411 8.57 24.80 -2.41
CA PRO A 411 9.61 25.39 -3.23
C PRO A 411 10.45 24.28 -3.93
N SER A 412 10.93 24.55 -5.12
CA SER A 412 11.86 23.67 -5.81
C SER A 412 13.20 23.65 -5.08
N LEU A 413 13.84 22.47 -4.98
CA LEU A 413 15.22 22.39 -4.51
C LEU A 413 16.14 22.70 -5.69
N ASN A 414 16.87 23.81 -5.61
CA ASN A 414 17.85 24.25 -6.63
C ASN A 414 19.16 23.46 -6.56
N TRP A 415 19.11 22.13 -6.44
CA TRP A 415 20.30 21.31 -6.40
C TRP A 415 20.56 20.71 -7.80
N SER A 416 21.62 21.09 -8.44
CA SER A 416 21.98 20.72 -9.84
C SER A 416 22.10 19.21 -10.08
N TRP A 417 22.36 18.43 -9.04
CA TRP A 417 22.47 16.96 -9.06
C TRP A 417 21.17 16.23 -8.78
N TYR A 418 20.07 16.93 -8.53
CA TYR A 418 18.76 16.33 -8.33
C TYR A 418 18.17 15.88 -9.65
N LYS A 419 17.73 14.62 -9.73
CA LYS A 419 16.93 14.15 -10.87
C LYS A 419 15.65 14.98 -10.96
N LYS A 420 15.19 15.27 -12.18
CA LYS A 420 13.98 16.05 -12.45
C LYS A 420 12.68 15.42 -11.92
N GLU A 421 12.70 14.11 -11.61
CA GLU A 421 11.52 13.39 -11.13
C GLU A 421 11.31 13.61 -9.62
N ASN A 422 10.10 14.02 -9.23
CA ASN A 422 9.71 14.11 -7.85
C ASN A 422 9.58 12.71 -7.22
N THR A 423 10.40 12.39 -6.24
CA THR A 423 10.31 11.16 -5.45
C THR A 423 9.71 11.45 -4.07
N VAL A 424 9.19 10.43 -3.39
CA VAL A 424 8.70 10.54 -2.00
C VAL A 424 9.78 11.11 -1.08
N GLY A 425 11.03 10.68 -1.23
CA GLY A 425 12.16 11.19 -0.45
C GLY A 425 12.44 12.67 -0.71
N GLN A 426 12.31 13.12 -1.97
CA GLN A 426 12.48 14.55 -2.32
C GLN A 426 11.34 15.40 -1.76
N ILE A 427 10.08 14.98 -1.91
CA ILE A 427 8.93 15.67 -1.33
C ILE A 427 9.10 15.80 0.18
N ARG A 428 9.48 14.72 0.85
CA ARG A 428 9.69 14.72 2.30
C ARG A 428 10.79 15.70 2.71
N ARG A 429 11.91 15.74 2.00
CA ARG A 429 13.01 16.68 2.28
C ARG A 429 12.57 18.14 2.11
N ARG A 430 11.85 18.43 1.02
CA ARG A 430 11.27 19.76 0.79
C ARG A 430 10.28 20.16 1.90
N LEU A 431 9.50 19.20 2.42
CA LEU A 431 8.64 19.44 3.59
C LEU A 431 9.45 19.75 4.83
N VAL A 432 10.52 19.00 5.12
CA VAL A 432 11.41 19.26 6.25
C VAL A 432 11.99 20.67 6.16
N GLU A 433 12.53 21.07 5.01
CA GLU A 433 13.10 22.39 4.79
C GLU A 433 12.04 23.51 4.90
N HIS A 434 10.82 23.25 4.41
CA HIS A 434 9.71 24.19 4.52
C HIS A 434 9.21 24.37 5.96
N CYS A 435 9.17 23.30 6.74
CA CYS A 435 8.64 23.30 8.11
C CYS A 435 9.67 23.75 9.14
N HIS A 436 10.96 23.45 8.94
CA HIS A 436 12.02 23.70 9.92
C HIS A 436 12.14 25.18 10.36
N PRO A 437 12.13 26.19 9.47
CA PRO A 437 12.19 27.60 9.88
C PRO A 437 10.97 28.07 10.66
N ARG A 438 9.82 27.43 10.43
CA ARG A 438 8.56 27.76 11.11
C ARG A 438 8.50 27.17 12.52
N ILE A 439 9.08 25.99 12.71
CA ILE A 439 9.21 25.32 14.01
C ILE A 439 10.11 26.11 14.94
N SER A 440 11.25 26.62 14.47
CA SER A 440 12.16 27.43 15.29
C SER A 440 11.58 28.78 15.71
N ARG A 441 10.51 29.27 15.06
CA ARG A 441 9.76 30.48 15.45
C ARG A 441 8.65 30.20 16.47
N THR A 442 8.09 28.98 16.47
CA THR A 442 6.99 28.59 17.36
C THR A 442 7.45 27.93 18.65
N LEU A 443 8.66 27.37 18.68
CA LEU A 443 9.27 26.88 19.91
C LEU A 443 9.94 28.04 20.63
N PRO A 444 9.67 28.29 21.94
CA PRO A 444 10.44 29.27 22.71
C PRO A 444 11.92 28.87 22.65
N SER A 445 12.78 29.83 22.36
CA SER A 445 14.23 29.68 22.44
C SER A 445 14.55 28.97 23.76
N PRO A 446 15.38 27.91 23.78
CA PRO A 446 15.81 27.32 25.05
C PRO A 446 16.40 28.46 25.88
N ALA A 447 15.73 28.79 27.01
CA ALA A 447 16.23 29.77 27.94
C ALA A 447 17.71 29.39 28.18
N THR A 448 18.59 30.36 27.96
CA THR A 448 20.03 30.25 28.22
C THR A 448 20.20 29.77 29.66
N THR A 449 20.31 28.47 29.83
CA THR A 449 20.62 27.91 31.14
C THR A 449 22.03 28.39 31.43
N GLN A 450 22.16 29.33 32.36
CA GLN A 450 23.46 29.77 32.89
C GLN A 450 24.28 28.53 33.18
N GLU A 451 25.46 28.49 32.59
CA GLU A 451 26.54 27.59 32.97
C GLU A 451 26.81 27.76 34.45
N SER A 452 26.17 26.92 35.27
CA SER A 452 26.62 26.73 36.65
C SER A 452 27.86 25.80 36.57
N ALA A 453 28.96 26.40 36.99
CA ALA A 453 30.28 25.81 37.08
C ALA A 453 30.27 24.36 37.56
N ILE A 454 30.63 23.43 36.69
CA ILE A 454 30.98 22.07 37.08
C ILE A 454 32.40 22.15 37.56
N THR A 455 32.56 22.19 38.87
CA THR A 455 33.87 22.03 39.56
C THR A 455 34.42 20.65 39.24
N ASN A 456 35.62 20.63 38.69
CA ASN A 456 36.44 19.44 38.45
C ASN A 456 36.58 18.61 39.72
N VAL A 457 35.97 17.43 39.78
CA VAL A 457 36.35 16.38 40.71
C VAL A 457 37.12 15.33 39.92
N GLN A 458 38.45 15.34 40.07
CA GLN A 458 39.33 14.25 39.61
C GLN A 458 39.09 13.00 40.45
N PRO A 459 38.88 11.83 39.86
CA PRO A 459 38.90 10.57 40.62
C PRO A 459 40.35 10.14 40.81
N THR A 460 40.79 10.08 42.07
CA THR A 460 42.01 9.39 42.49
C THR A 460 41.82 7.89 42.37
N PHE A 461 42.52 7.26 41.45
CA PHE A 461 42.69 5.80 41.45
C PHE A 461 43.80 5.44 42.45
N SER A 462 43.48 4.68 43.49
CA SER A 462 44.39 3.90 44.29
C SER A 462 44.26 2.43 43.91
N SER A 463 45.31 1.86 43.36
CA SER A 463 45.54 0.41 43.28
C SER A 463 46.00 -0.14 44.64
N PRO A 464 45.75 -1.43 44.93
CA PRO A 464 46.65 -2.51 44.56
C PRO A 464 46.04 -3.53 43.60
#